data_27790678bd1ae79477bc9564856adea4
#
_entry.id   27790678bd1ae79477bc9564856adea4
#
_cell.length_a   1.000
_cell.length_b   1.000
_cell.length_c   1.000
_cell.angle_alpha   90.00
_cell.angle_beta   90.00
_cell.angle_gamma   90.00
#
_symmetry.space_group_name_H-M   'P 1'
#
loop_
_entity.id
_entity.type
_entity.pdbx_description
1 polymer ?
#
loop_
_entity_poly.entity_id
_entity_poly.type
_entity_poly.pdbx_seq_one_letter_code
_entity_poly.pdbx_strand_id
1 'polypeptide(L)'
;MIKLILGDIEPQTGTIYRADNKAVYIDQDYSLLDNKLKVYEQAQQFNGSSLQEHEIKIRLNSFLFTKDDWDKSCSALSGGERMRLLLCCLTINSKSPDIIIFDEPTNNLDIQNVEILTAAINEYQETLIVVSHDETFLEQINIERTIELRQKYSR
;
A
#
# COMPACT_ATOMS: atom_id res chain seq x y z
N MET A 1 -8.44 12.74 -9.10
CA MET A 1 -8.21 11.58 -10.01
C MET A 1 -8.47 10.25 -9.31
N ILE A 2 -7.81 9.93 -8.18
CA ILE A 2 -7.99 8.65 -7.45
C ILE A 2 -9.46 8.34 -7.17
N LYS A 3 -10.23 9.27 -6.62
CA LYS A 3 -11.67 9.08 -6.36
C LYS A 3 -12.50 8.74 -7.61
N LEU A 4 -12.10 9.26 -8.79
CA LEU A 4 -12.71 8.89 -10.07
C LEU A 4 -12.38 7.45 -10.45
N ILE A 5 -11.11 7.03 -10.25
CA ILE A 5 -10.66 5.66 -10.53
C ILE A 5 -11.38 4.66 -9.64
N LEU A 6 -11.49 4.97 -8.34
CA LEU A 6 -12.18 4.14 -7.35
C LEU A 6 -13.71 4.11 -7.51
N GLY A 7 -14.29 5.10 -8.20
CA GLY A 7 -15.73 5.20 -8.38
C GLY A 7 -16.46 5.96 -7.28
N ASP A 8 -15.72 6.64 -6.41
CA ASP A 8 -16.29 7.45 -5.33
C ASP A 8 -16.97 8.72 -5.83
N ILE A 9 -16.58 9.18 -7.01
CA ILE A 9 -17.17 10.32 -7.72
C ILE A 9 -17.34 10.03 -9.20
N GLU A 10 -18.34 10.62 -9.84
CA GLU A 10 -18.55 10.53 -11.26
C GLU A 10 -17.87 11.69 -12.03
N PRO A 11 -17.43 11.46 -13.29
CA PRO A 11 -16.83 12.51 -14.09
C PRO A 11 -17.85 13.59 -14.48
N GLN A 12 -17.42 14.84 -14.45
CA GLN A 12 -18.27 15.96 -14.91
C GLN A 12 -18.52 15.93 -16.43
N THR A 13 -17.56 15.41 -17.17
CA THR A 13 -17.61 15.23 -18.63
C THR A 13 -16.87 13.94 -19.01
N GLY A 14 -17.29 13.30 -20.09
CA GLY A 14 -16.71 12.05 -20.55
C GLY A 14 -17.27 10.82 -19.83
N THR A 15 -16.62 9.68 -20.05
CA THR A 15 -17.03 8.38 -19.49
C THR A 15 -15.84 7.67 -18.88
N ILE A 16 -16.06 6.94 -17.79
CA ILE A 16 -15.09 6.03 -17.20
C ILE A 16 -15.67 4.62 -17.27
N TYR A 17 -14.87 3.71 -17.81
CA TYR A 17 -15.15 2.27 -17.74
C TYR A 17 -14.25 1.66 -16.67
N ARG A 18 -14.83 0.94 -15.70
CA ARG A 18 -14.13 0.19 -14.66
C ARG A 18 -14.40 -1.29 -14.87
N ALA A 19 -13.35 -2.07 -15.01
CA ALA A 19 -13.48 -3.52 -14.98
C ALA A 19 -13.80 -3.98 -13.54
N ASP A 20 -14.33 -5.18 -13.40
CA ASP A 20 -14.59 -5.80 -12.09
C ASP A 20 -13.27 -6.35 -11.50
N ASN A 21 -12.41 -5.43 -11.05
CA ASN A 21 -11.10 -5.71 -10.51
C ASN A 21 -11.03 -5.40 -9.02
N LYS A 22 -10.22 -6.17 -8.28
CA LYS A 22 -9.94 -5.92 -6.88
C LYS A 22 -8.87 -4.83 -6.74
N ALA A 23 -9.29 -3.59 -6.52
CA ALA A 23 -8.40 -2.47 -6.25
C ALA A 23 -8.21 -2.25 -4.74
N VAL A 24 -6.97 -1.97 -4.33
CA VAL A 24 -6.61 -1.57 -2.98
C VAL A 24 -6.01 -0.17 -3.04
N TYR A 25 -6.60 0.76 -2.28
CA TYR A 25 -6.10 2.12 -2.12
C TYR A 25 -5.34 2.25 -0.80
N ILE A 26 -4.10 2.70 -0.89
CA ILE A 26 -3.22 2.92 0.25
C ILE A 26 -3.01 4.41 0.39
N ASP A 27 -3.64 4.97 1.41
CA ASP A 27 -3.53 6.38 1.78
C ASP A 27 -2.30 6.65 2.65
N GLN A 28 -2.04 7.94 2.90
CA GLN A 28 -0.89 8.39 3.70
C GLN A 28 -0.93 7.93 5.16
N ASP A 29 -2.12 7.63 5.69
CA ASP A 29 -2.33 7.23 7.08
C ASP A 29 -2.38 5.70 7.25
N TYR A 30 -2.30 4.95 6.13
CA TYR A 30 -2.44 3.49 6.12
C TYR A 30 -3.72 3.03 6.82
N SER A 31 -4.86 3.65 6.49
CA SER A 31 -6.16 3.45 7.15
C SER A 31 -6.74 2.04 6.97
N LEU A 32 -6.16 1.21 6.09
CA LEU A 32 -6.46 -0.22 5.98
C LEU A 32 -6.05 -1.01 7.23
N LEU A 33 -5.15 -0.48 8.05
CA LEU A 33 -4.76 -1.10 9.32
C LEU A 33 -5.72 -0.69 10.43
N ASP A 34 -6.20 -1.66 11.20
CA ASP A 34 -7.03 -1.39 12.38
C ASP A 34 -6.16 -1.04 13.58
N ASN A 35 -6.26 0.20 14.03
CA ASN A 35 -5.51 0.71 15.19
C ASN A 35 -5.81 -0.01 16.52
N LYS A 36 -6.92 -0.75 16.59
CA LYS A 36 -7.32 -1.50 17.80
C LYS A 36 -6.63 -2.85 17.91
N LEU A 37 -6.05 -3.33 16.81
CA LEU A 37 -5.39 -4.62 16.77
C LEU A 37 -3.91 -4.52 17.13
N LYS A 38 -3.35 -5.65 17.52
CA LYS A 38 -1.91 -5.86 17.63
C LYS A 38 -1.32 -6.23 16.25
N VAL A 39 -0.01 -6.08 16.09
CA VAL A 39 0.71 -6.41 14.85
C VAL A 39 0.38 -7.82 14.35
N TYR A 40 0.48 -8.83 15.21
CA TYR A 40 0.16 -10.20 14.82
C TYR A 40 -1.32 -10.39 14.47
N GLU A 41 -2.23 -9.82 15.26
CA GLU A 41 -3.67 -9.89 15.01
C GLU A 41 -4.06 -9.25 13.67
N GLN A 42 -3.40 -8.12 13.34
CA GLN A 42 -3.60 -7.45 12.06
C GLN A 42 -3.15 -8.32 10.89
N ALA A 43 -1.97 -8.95 11.00
CA ALA A 43 -1.48 -9.90 10.00
C ALA A 43 -2.42 -11.10 9.85
N GLN A 44 -2.92 -11.62 10.96
CA GLN A 44 -3.89 -12.72 10.99
C GLN A 44 -5.21 -12.38 10.29
N GLN A 45 -5.69 -11.14 10.38
CA GLN A 45 -6.89 -10.69 9.66
C GLN A 45 -6.77 -10.80 8.13
N PHE A 46 -5.56 -10.63 7.59
CA PHE A 46 -5.30 -10.76 6.15
C PHE A 46 -5.07 -12.22 5.73
N ASN A 47 -5.05 -13.17 6.67
CA ASN A 47 -4.79 -14.59 6.40
C ASN A 47 -5.98 -15.29 5.77
N GLY A 48 -6.30 -14.98 4.51
CA GLY A 48 -7.29 -15.70 3.72
C GLY A 48 -6.79 -17.04 3.16
N SER A 49 -5.48 -17.33 3.28
CA SER A 49 -4.82 -18.51 2.73
C SER A 49 -4.64 -19.66 3.73
N SER A 50 -5.10 -19.50 4.96
CA SER A 50 -4.93 -20.47 6.05
C SER A 50 -3.47 -20.79 6.38
N LEU A 51 -2.59 -19.79 6.28
CA LEU A 51 -1.20 -19.89 6.75
C LEU A 51 -1.18 -20.25 8.24
N GLN A 52 -0.25 -21.11 8.61
CA GLN A 52 -0.03 -21.46 10.00
C GLN A 52 0.62 -20.29 10.76
N GLU A 53 0.47 -20.28 12.08
CA GLU A 53 1.01 -19.20 12.94
C GLU A 53 2.50 -18.92 12.69
N HIS A 54 3.31 -19.98 12.56
CA HIS A 54 4.75 -19.84 12.32
C HIS A 54 5.07 -19.21 10.95
N GLU A 55 4.25 -19.46 9.92
CA GLU A 55 4.42 -18.88 8.60
C GLU A 55 4.13 -17.37 8.60
N ILE A 56 3.08 -16.94 9.31
CA ILE A 56 2.77 -15.52 9.52
C ILE A 56 3.93 -14.83 10.26
N LYS A 57 4.46 -15.45 11.31
CA LYS A 57 5.59 -14.93 12.07
C LYS A 57 6.86 -14.81 11.24
N ILE A 58 7.13 -15.78 10.35
CA ILE A 58 8.24 -15.69 9.39
C ILE A 58 8.07 -14.48 8.48
N ARG A 59 6.86 -14.26 7.93
CA ARG A 59 6.59 -13.09 7.09
C ARG A 59 6.74 -11.78 7.86
N LEU A 60 6.20 -11.68 9.07
CA LEU A 60 6.39 -10.50 9.92
C LEU A 60 7.87 -10.21 10.16
N ASN A 61 8.68 -11.24 10.43
CA ASN A 61 10.13 -11.08 10.59
C ASN A 61 10.81 -10.56 9.31
N SER A 62 10.37 -11.00 8.12
CA SER A 62 10.93 -10.49 6.85
C SER A 62 10.63 -9.01 6.61
N PHE A 63 9.59 -8.47 7.26
CA PHE A 63 9.25 -7.04 7.28
C PHE A 63 9.73 -6.34 8.56
N LEU A 64 10.73 -6.90 9.25
CA LEU A 64 11.40 -6.35 10.41
C LEU A 64 10.51 -6.24 11.67
N PHE A 65 9.48 -7.07 11.80
CA PHE A 65 8.72 -7.23 13.03
C PHE A 65 9.20 -8.47 13.78
N THR A 66 9.97 -8.23 14.84
CA THR A 66 10.51 -9.28 15.71
C THR A 66 9.47 -9.79 16.70
N LYS A 67 9.83 -10.83 17.47
CA LYS A 67 8.96 -11.36 18.51
C LYS A 67 8.46 -10.30 19.50
N ASP A 68 9.29 -9.30 19.79
CA ASP A 68 8.96 -8.22 20.73
C ASP A 68 7.92 -7.24 20.17
N ASP A 69 7.76 -7.21 18.83
CA ASP A 69 6.82 -6.33 18.14
C ASP A 69 5.44 -6.97 17.94
N TRP A 70 5.32 -8.29 18.00
CA TRP A 70 4.06 -8.95 17.62
C TRP A 70 2.85 -8.57 18.48
N ASP A 71 3.10 -8.27 19.76
CA ASP A 71 2.08 -7.81 20.71
C ASP A 71 1.93 -6.29 20.80
N LYS A 72 2.72 -5.54 20.01
CA LYS A 72 2.65 -4.08 19.91
C LYS A 72 1.34 -3.66 19.25
N SER A 73 0.67 -2.64 19.80
CA SER A 73 -0.54 -2.08 19.19
C SER A 73 -0.23 -1.39 17.86
N CYS A 74 -1.07 -1.59 16.86
CA CYS A 74 -0.96 -0.89 15.58
C CYS A 74 -1.03 0.64 15.75
N SER A 75 -1.73 1.13 16.76
CA SER A 75 -1.78 2.57 17.10
C SER A 75 -0.44 3.15 17.55
N ALA A 76 0.48 2.32 18.06
CA ALA A 76 1.79 2.72 18.54
C ALA A 76 2.89 2.66 17.48
N LEU A 77 2.56 2.21 16.26
CA LEU A 77 3.51 2.09 15.15
C LEU A 77 3.81 3.46 14.54
N SER A 78 5.08 3.67 14.18
CA SER A 78 5.50 4.80 13.33
C SER A 78 4.93 4.65 11.90
N GLY A 79 4.97 5.72 11.10
CA GLY A 79 4.53 5.68 9.70
C GLY A 79 5.24 4.60 8.88
N GLY A 80 6.56 4.48 9.03
CA GLY A 80 7.34 3.44 8.36
C GLY A 80 7.00 2.02 8.82
N GLU A 81 6.76 1.82 10.13
CA GLU A 81 6.31 0.54 10.66
C GLU A 81 4.91 0.18 10.15
N ARG A 82 3.99 1.14 10.07
CA ARG A 82 2.64 0.94 9.49
C ARG A 82 2.72 0.54 8.02
N MET A 83 3.55 1.23 7.24
CA MET A 83 3.79 0.88 5.84
C MET A 83 4.30 -0.56 5.70
N ARG A 84 5.34 -0.94 6.47
CA ARG A 84 5.88 -2.31 6.45
C ARG A 84 4.86 -3.36 6.86
N LEU A 85 4.05 -3.08 7.89
CA LEU A 85 2.98 -3.99 8.33
C LEU A 85 1.94 -4.18 7.23
N LEU A 86 1.51 -3.11 6.58
CA LEU A 86 0.54 -3.19 5.49
C LEU A 86 1.08 -4.00 4.31
N LEU A 87 2.33 -3.75 3.88
CA LEU A 87 2.98 -4.54 2.84
C LEU A 87 3.06 -6.02 3.22
N CYS A 88 3.43 -6.33 4.46
CA CYS A 88 3.42 -7.70 4.99
C CYS A 88 2.03 -8.33 4.88
N CYS A 89 0.98 -7.63 5.32
CA CYS A 89 -0.41 -8.09 5.26
C CYS A 89 -0.83 -8.40 3.82
N LEU A 90 -0.45 -7.59 2.86
CA LEU A 90 -0.76 -7.83 1.44
C LEU A 90 -0.07 -9.08 0.90
N THR A 91 1.12 -9.44 1.40
CA THR A 91 1.80 -10.70 1.03
C THR A 91 1.20 -11.94 1.69
N ILE A 92 0.53 -11.78 2.83
CA ILE A 92 -0.16 -12.87 3.55
C ILE A 92 -1.47 -13.24 2.86
N ASN A 93 -2.12 -12.29 2.21
CA ASN A 93 -3.38 -12.54 1.51
C ASN A 93 -3.14 -13.50 0.33
N SER A 94 -3.98 -14.53 0.23
CA SER A 94 -3.88 -15.57 -0.80
C SER A 94 -4.08 -15.07 -2.24
N LYS A 95 -4.71 -13.92 -2.40
CA LYS A 95 -4.91 -13.26 -3.69
C LYS A 95 -4.34 -11.86 -3.62
N SER A 96 -3.27 -11.63 -4.38
CA SER A 96 -2.81 -10.26 -4.63
C SER A 96 -3.95 -9.43 -5.19
N PRO A 97 -4.07 -8.15 -4.79
CA PRO A 97 -4.99 -7.24 -5.47
C PRO A 97 -4.59 -7.10 -6.94
N ASP A 98 -5.58 -6.92 -7.82
CA ASP A 98 -5.32 -6.69 -9.25
C ASP A 98 -4.74 -5.29 -9.49
N ILE A 99 -5.09 -4.34 -8.62
CA ILE A 99 -4.63 -2.95 -8.70
C ILE A 99 -4.27 -2.46 -7.29
N ILE A 100 -3.08 -1.90 -7.12
CA ILE A 100 -2.70 -1.14 -5.94
C ILE A 100 -2.55 0.33 -6.32
N ILE A 101 -3.15 1.21 -5.53
CA ILE A 101 -3.05 2.67 -5.70
C ILE A 101 -2.35 3.24 -4.48
N PHE A 102 -1.17 3.83 -4.67
CA PHE A 102 -0.44 4.57 -3.65
C PHE A 102 -0.61 6.07 -3.84
N ASP A 103 -0.91 6.77 -2.75
CA ASP A 103 -1.03 8.22 -2.71
C ASP A 103 0.06 8.81 -1.83
N GLU A 104 1.08 9.43 -2.46
CA GLU A 104 2.26 10.02 -1.81
C GLU A 104 2.96 9.06 -0.83
N PRO A 105 3.34 7.85 -1.27
CA PRO A 105 3.75 6.77 -0.37
C PRO A 105 5.08 7.01 0.34
N THR A 106 5.92 7.93 -0.14
CA THR A 106 7.22 8.25 0.48
C THR A 106 7.15 9.33 1.55
N ASN A 107 5.99 9.99 1.70
CA ASN A 107 5.82 11.05 2.68
C ASN A 107 6.08 10.54 4.11
N ASN A 108 6.94 11.25 4.83
CA ASN A 108 7.32 10.94 6.22
C ASN A 108 8.00 9.58 6.43
N LEU A 109 8.52 8.96 5.37
CA LEU A 109 9.36 7.77 5.47
C LEU A 109 10.83 8.15 5.53
N ASP A 110 11.59 7.42 6.34
CA ASP A 110 13.05 7.45 6.27
C ASP A 110 13.58 6.65 5.07
N ILE A 111 14.87 6.79 4.78
CA ILE A 111 15.52 6.18 3.63
C ILE A 111 15.34 4.65 3.63
N GLN A 112 15.51 3.99 4.77
CA GLN A 112 15.37 2.55 4.88
C GLN A 112 13.94 2.08 4.52
N ASN A 113 12.92 2.80 4.98
CA ASN A 113 11.54 2.46 4.67
C ASN A 113 11.20 2.75 3.21
N VAL A 114 11.76 3.80 2.59
CA VAL A 114 11.62 4.06 1.14
C VAL A 114 12.25 2.93 0.33
N GLU A 115 13.43 2.42 0.71
CA GLU A 115 14.07 1.28 0.04
C GLU A 115 13.22 0.01 0.12
N ILE A 116 12.63 -0.29 1.29
CA ILE A 116 11.72 -1.44 1.47
C ILE A 116 10.48 -1.30 0.59
N LEU A 117 9.87 -0.11 0.57
CA LEU A 117 8.72 0.18 -0.28
C LEU A 117 9.06 0.02 -1.76
N THR A 118 10.18 0.58 -2.20
CA THR A 118 10.67 0.49 -3.58
C THR A 118 10.87 -0.96 -4.01
N ALA A 119 11.50 -1.76 -3.15
CA ALA A 119 11.70 -3.19 -3.42
C ALA A 119 10.37 -3.94 -3.55
N ALA A 120 9.43 -3.70 -2.63
CA ALA A 120 8.11 -4.32 -2.67
C ALA A 120 7.30 -3.93 -3.92
N ILE A 121 7.38 -2.67 -4.35
CA ILE A 121 6.75 -2.18 -5.57
C ILE A 121 7.33 -2.84 -6.81
N ASN A 122 8.65 -2.96 -6.89
CA ASN A 122 9.33 -3.55 -8.05
C ASN A 122 9.10 -5.07 -8.17
N GLU A 123 8.78 -5.75 -7.06
CA GLU A 123 8.39 -7.17 -7.05
C GLU A 123 6.92 -7.40 -7.42
N TYR A 124 6.07 -6.37 -7.31
CA TYR A 124 4.66 -6.49 -7.63
C TYR A 124 4.44 -6.59 -9.14
N GLN A 125 3.68 -7.61 -9.58
CA GLN A 125 3.55 -7.97 -10.99
C GLN A 125 2.24 -7.50 -11.64
N GLU A 126 1.27 -7.04 -10.83
CA GLU A 126 -0.02 -6.58 -11.32
C GLU A 126 -0.01 -5.05 -11.53
N THR A 127 -1.16 -4.44 -11.70
CA THR A 127 -1.25 -3.01 -12.00
C THR A 127 -0.99 -2.14 -10.78
N LEU A 128 -0.04 -1.21 -10.91
CA LEU A 128 0.29 -0.22 -9.90
C LEU A 128 -0.02 1.18 -10.40
N ILE A 129 -0.68 1.97 -9.56
CA ILE A 129 -0.89 3.40 -9.76
C ILE A 129 -0.22 4.13 -8.61
N VAL A 130 0.72 5.03 -8.91
CA VAL A 130 1.43 5.83 -7.92
C VAL A 130 1.18 7.30 -8.18
N VAL A 131 0.74 8.02 -7.17
CA VAL A 131 0.72 9.48 -7.14
C VAL A 131 1.86 9.93 -6.25
N SER A 132 2.84 10.62 -6.79
CA SER A 132 4.00 11.11 -6.03
C SER A 132 4.60 12.35 -6.68
N HIS A 133 5.21 13.20 -5.86
CA HIS A 133 6.07 14.31 -6.26
C HIS A 133 7.56 14.01 -6.03
N ASP A 134 7.89 12.84 -5.52
CA ASP A 134 9.26 12.40 -5.26
C ASP A 134 9.87 11.82 -6.54
N GLU A 135 10.59 12.66 -7.29
CA GLU A 135 11.22 12.28 -8.56
C GLU A 135 12.24 11.15 -8.37
N THR A 136 13.01 11.17 -7.27
CA THR A 136 14.01 10.14 -6.98
C THR A 136 13.35 8.78 -6.78
N PHE A 137 12.26 8.73 -6.04
CA PHE A 137 11.49 7.51 -5.85
C PHE A 137 10.88 7.01 -7.17
N LEU A 138 10.29 7.93 -7.97
CA LEU A 138 9.70 7.58 -9.26
C LEU A 138 10.73 7.02 -10.26
N GLU A 139 11.99 7.47 -10.20
CA GLU A 139 13.09 6.93 -11.03
C GLU A 139 13.51 5.52 -10.59
N GLN A 140 13.29 5.15 -9.32
CA GLN A 140 13.68 3.85 -8.76
C GLN A 140 12.65 2.74 -8.97
N ILE A 141 11.41 3.10 -9.29
CA ILE A 141 10.34 2.16 -9.62
C ILE A 141 10.15 2.07 -11.14
N ASN A 142 9.79 0.88 -11.63
CA ASN A 142 9.62 0.62 -13.06
C ASN A 142 8.31 1.22 -13.58
N ILE A 143 8.32 2.52 -13.92
CA ILE A 143 7.16 3.22 -14.45
C ILE A 143 7.06 3.00 -15.96
N GLU A 144 5.95 2.41 -16.42
CA GLU A 144 5.67 2.23 -17.84
C GLU A 144 4.99 3.44 -18.48
N ARG A 145 4.21 4.19 -17.70
CA ARG A 145 3.41 5.31 -18.20
C ARG A 145 3.21 6.40 -17.15
N THR A 146 3.38 7.65 -17.56
CA THR A 146 3.16 8.83 -16.72
C THR A 146 1.97 9.63 -17.24
N ILE A 147 1.13 10.11 -16.32
CA ILE A 147 0.01 11.01 -16.59
C ILE A 147 0.22 12.29 -15.80
N GLU A 148 0.43 13.41 -16.50
CA GLU A 148 0.51 14.73 -15.88
C GLU A 148 -0.89 15.35 -15.77
N LEU A 149 -1.28 15.72 -14.56
CA LEU A 149 -2.51 16.46 -14.29
C LEU A 149 -2.24 17.96 -14.29
N ARG A 150 -2.67 18.65 -15.32
CA ARG A 150 -2.58 20.12 -15.39
C ARG A 150 -3.85 20.73 -14.83
N GLN A 151 -3.73 21.60 -13.81
CA GLN A 151 -4.83 22.49 -13.43
C GLN A 151 -5.05 23.49 -14.55
N LYS A 152 -6.20 23.45 -15.21
CA LYS A 152 -6.64 24.59 -16.02
C LYS A 152 -7.06 25.68 -15.02
N TYR A 153 -6.22 26.67 -14.82
CA TYR A 153 -6.67 27.92 -14.21
C TYR A 153 -7.73 28.51 -15.16
N SER A 154 -8.99 28.46 -14.74
CA SER A 154 -10.04 29.31 -15.33
C SER A 154 -9.67 30.74 -14.98
N ARG A 155 -9.31 31.56 -15.99
CA ARG A 155 -9.19 33.00 -15.85
C ARG A 155 -10.59 33.60 -15.74
#